data_163e5ae21f19991d94367f539b285266
#
_entry.id   163e5ae21f19991d94367f539b285266
#
_cell.length_a   1.000
_cell.length_b   1.000
_cell.length_c   1.000
_cell.angle_alpha   90.00
_cell.angle_beta   90.00
_cell.angle_gamma   90.00
#
_symmetry.space_group_name_H-M   'P 1'
#
loop_
_entity.id
_entity.type
_entity.pdbx_description
1 polymer ?
#
loop_
_entity_poly.entity_id
_entity_poly.type
_entity_poly.pdbx_seq_one_letter_code
_entity_poly.pdbx_strand_id
1 'polypeptide(L)' 'NNINPIPLTPEILEKCGFDRNCILKIYQGVNIEWSYGKEVWLTKEGEVIYEFENTQHLHQLQNLYFALTNEELNYTP' A
#
# COMPACT_ATOMS: atom_id res chain seq x y z
N ASN A 1 4.78 24.25 -1.09
CA ASN A 1 4.68 23.30 -0.01
C ASN A 1 5.75 22.28 0.02
N ASN A 2 6.39 22.20 1.15
CA ASN A 2 7.46 21.25 1.33
C ASN A 2 6.91 19.95 1.85
N ILE A 3 6.42 19.15 0.94
CA ILE A 3 6.03 17.80 1.33
C ILE A 3 7.24 16.92 1.11
N ASN A 4 7.85 16.51 2.19
CA ASN A 4 8.92 15.55 2.10
C ASN A 4 8.32 14.18 1.89
N PRO A 5 8.65 13.50 0.79
CA PRO A 5 8.15 12.17 0.57
C PRO A 5 8.60 11.24 1.69
N ILE A 6 7.67 10.46 2.22
CA ILE A 6 7.99 9.48 3.25
C ILE A 6 8.17 8.13 2.57
N PRO A 7 9.38 7.58 2.58
CA PRO A 7 9.61 6.28 1.94
C PRO A 7 8.81 5.18 2.64
N LEU A 8 8.32 4.24 1.87
CA LEU A 8 7.61 3.11 2.44
C LEU A 8 8.59 2.17 3.14
N THR A 9 8.24 1.78 4.35
CA THR A 9 8.97 0.80 5.13
C THR A 9 7.94 -0.09 5.81
N PRO A 10 8.34 -1.27 6.30
CA PRO A 10 7.41 -2.12 7.04
C PRO A 10 6.74 -1.40 8.21
N GLU A 11 7.50 -0.52 8.88
CA GLU A 11 6.95 0.23 10.01
C GLU A 11 5.86 1.21 9.57
N ILE A 12 6.08 1.90 8.46
CA ILE A 12 5.09 2.82 7.91
C ILE A 12 3.84 2.06 7.50
N LEU A 13 4.02 0.89 6.88
CA LEU A 13 2.89 0.08 6.44
C LEU A 13 2.06 -0.41 7.61
N GLU A 14 2.70 -0.82 8.71
CA GLU A 14 1.95 -1.21 9.90
C GLU A 14 1.09 -0.07 10.41
N LYS A 15 1.60 1.15 10.35
CA LYS A 15 0.86 2.33 10.81
C LYS A 15 -0.28 2.67 9.87
N CYS A 16 -0.31 2.08 8.70
CA CYS A 16 -1.41 2.22 7.74
C CYS A 16 -2.40 1.06 7.82
N GLY A 17 -2.15 0.08 8.68
CA GLY A 17 -3.05 -1.04 8.85
C GLY A 17 -2.63 -2.32 8.14
N PHE A 18 -1.47 -2.33 7.50
CA PHE A 18 -0.93 -3.55 6.90
C PHE A 18 -0.49 -4.51 8.01
N ASP A 19 -0.56 -5.81 7.74
CA ASP A 19 -0.09 -6.78 8.70
C ASP A 19 1.44 -6.91 8.62
N ARG A 20 2.00 -7.81 9.44
CA ARG A 20 3.45 -7.98 9.50
C ARG A 20 4.05 -8.54 8.20
N ASN A 21 3.21 -9.08 7.34
CA ASN A 21 3.65 -9.57 6.04
C ASN A 21 3.50 -8.52 4.96
N CYS A 22 3.19 -7.28 5.35
CA CYS A 22 3.01 -6.16 4.43
C CYS A 22 1.85 -6.38 3.48
N ILE A 23 0.76 -6.91 4.01
CA ILE A 23 -0.46 -7.20 3.25
C ILE A 23 -1.63 -6.45 3.88
N LEU A 24 -2.41 -5.77 3.05
CA LEU A 24 -3.62 -5.09 3.49
C LEU A 24 -4.80 -5.60 2.68
N LYS A 25 -5.81 -6.12 3.38
CA LYS A 25 -7.05 -6.54 2.73
C LYS A 25 -7.89 -5.32 2.39
N ILE A 26 -8.31 -5.21 1.13
CA ILE A 26 -9.18 -4.12 0.73
C ILE A 26 -10.60 -4.60 0.40
N TYR A 27 -10.71 -5.80 -0.16
CA TYR A 27 -11.99 -6.44 -0.42
C TYR A 27 -11.84 -7.92 -0.15
N GLN A 28 -12.96 -8.64 -0.14
CA GLN A 28 -12.92 -10.07 0.06
C GLN A 28 -12.05 -10.72 -1.03
N GLY A 29 -10.98 -11.37 -0.61
CA GLY A 29 -10.07 -12.04 -1.53
C GLY A 29 -9.12 -11.11 -2.28
N VAL A 30 -9.21 -9.78 -2.07
CA VAL A 30 -8.36 -8.83 -2.78
C VAL A 30 -7.49 -8.09 -1.77
N ASN A 31 -6.20 -8.10 -1.99
CA ASN A 31 -5.22 -7.49 -1.09
C ASN A 31 -4.26 -6.58 -1.84
N ILE A 32 -3.70 -5.62 -1.10
CA ILE A 32 -2.54 -4.87 -1.55
C ILE A 32 -1.35 -5.45 -0.79
N GLU A 33 -0.30 -5.81 -1.51
CA GLU A 33 0.92 -6.35 -0.92
C GLU A 33 2.11 -5.50 -1.31
N TRP A 34 2.99 -5.23 -0.35
CA TRP A 34 4.19 -4.46 -0.61
C TRP A 34 5.38 -5.41 -0.73
N SER A 35 6.08 -5.30 -1.86
CA SER A 35 7.28 -6.08 -2.10
C SER A 35 8.49 -5.23 -1.78
N TYR A 36 9.23 -5.61 -0.78
CA TYR A 36 10.40 -4.93 -0.20
C TYR A 36 11.09 -3.94 -1.13
N GLY A 37 10.75 -2.66 -0.94
CA GLY A 37 11.46 -1.58 -1.59
C GLY A 37 11.29 -1.46 -3.09
N LYS A 38 10.42 -2.23 -3.70
CA LYS A 38 10.33 -2.22 -5.15
C LYS A 38 8.97 -1.84 -5.67
N GLU A 39 7.94 -2.58 -5.32
CA GLU A 39 6.64 -2.34 -5.93
C GLU A 39 5.52 -2.78 -5.02
N VAL A 40 4.34 -2.27 -5.31
CA VAL A 40 3.13 -2.67 -4.61
C VAL A 40 2.33 -3.53 -5.57
N TRP A 41 1.84 -4.65 -5.07
CA TRP A 41 1.08 -5.59 -5.87
C TRP A 41 -0.38 -5.57 -5.45
N LEU A 42 -1.25 -5.68 -6.45
CA LEU A 42 -2.65 -5.98 -6.21
C LEU A 42 -2.82 -7.49 -6.41
N THR A 43 -3.28 -8.18 -5.37
CA THR A 43 -3.43 -9.63 -5.45
C THR A 43 -4.88 -10.01 -5.27
N LYS A 44 -5.29 -11.09 -5.92
CA LYS A 44 -6.63 -11.63 -5.79
C LYS A 44 -6.50 -13.14 -5.61
N GLU A 45 -7.02 -13.61 -4.47
CA GLU A 45 -6.99 -15.03 -4.13
C GLU A 45 -5.58 -15.62 -4.23
N GLY A 46 -4.60 -14.83 -3.81
CA GLY A 46 -3.21 -15.26 -3.76
C GLY A 46 -2.43 -15.04 -5.04
N GLU A 47 -3.08 -14.55 -6.09
CA GLU A 47 -2.39 -14.31 -7.37
C GLU A 47 -2.20 -12.82 -7.60
N VAL A 48 -1.01 -12.46 -8.09
CA VAL A 48 -0.72 -11.06 -8.45
C VAL A 48 -1.46 -10.75 -9.75
N ILE A 49 -2.38 -9.79 -9.70
CA ILE A 49 -3.13 -9.38 -10.88
C ILE A 49 -2.65 -8.05 -11.43
N TYR A 50 -1.90 -7.27 -10.65
CA TYR A 50 -1.33 -6.04 -11.15
C TYR A 50 -0.16 -5.59 -10.27
N GLU A 51 0.84 -4.96 -10.90
CA GLU A 51 2.01 -4.45 -10.20
C GLU A 51 2.08 -2.94 -10.39
N PHE A 52 2.23 -2.20 -9.29
CA PHE A 52 2.32 -0.74 -9.31
C PHE A 52 3.78 -0.36 -9.09
N GLU A 53 4.51 -0.17 -10.17
CA GLU A 53 5.97 -0.07 -10.12
C GLU A 53 6.49 1.20 -9.45
N ASN A 54 5.73 2.26 -9.45
CA ASN A 54 6.22 3.55 -8.95
C ASN A 54 5.69 3.93 -7.58
N THR A 55 5.23 2.96 -6.80
CA THR A 55 4.69 3.24 -5.48
C THR A 55 5.77 3.02 -4.44
N GLN A 56 6.55 4.07 -4.17
CA GLN A 56 7.69 4.00 -3.26
C GLN A 56 7.55 4.89 -2.04
N HIS A 57 6.53 5.75 -2.01
CA HIS A 57 6.34 6.71 -0.94
C HIS A 57 4.91 6.64 -0.40
N LEU A 58 4.75 7.10 0.84
CA LEU A 58 3.45 7.02 1.51
C LEU A 58 2.33 7.69 0.73
N HIS A 59 2.59 8.90 0.20
CA HIS A 59 1.53 9.62 -0.51
C HIS A 59 1.11 8.87 -1.79
N GLN A 60 2.03 8.18 -2.43
CA GLN A 60 1.70 7.38 -3.61
C GLN A 60 0.82 6.20 -3.24
N LEU A 61 1.12 5.55 -2.11
CA LEU A 61 0.30 4.46 -1.61
C LEU A 61 -1.10 4.96 -1.23
N GLN A 62 -1.17 6.13 -0.60
CA GLN A 62 -2.46 6.71 -0.23
C GLN A 62 -3.30 7.01 -1.47
N ASN A 63 -2.69 7.56 -2.51
CA ASN A 63 -3.39 7.82 -3.77
C ASN A 63 -3.88 6.53 -4.42
N LEU A 64 -3.03 5.51 -4.40
CA LEU A 64 -3.39 4.22 -4.96
C LEU A 64 -4.57 3.61 -4.20
N TYR A 65 -4.49 3.64 -2.88
CA TYR A 65 -5.54 3.09 -2.06
C TYR A 65 -6.88 3.80 -2.33
N PHE A 66 -6.83 5.12 -2.42
CA PHE A 66 -8.03 5.90 -2.72
C PHE A 66 -8.61 5.54 -4.10
N ALA A 67 -7.74 5.36 -5.08
CA ALA A 67 -8.19 5.00 -6.43
C ALA A 67 -8.87 3.63 -6.44
N LEU A 68 -8.41 2.72 -5.60
CA LEU A 68 -8.95 1.36 -5.57
C LEU A 68 -10.20 1.23 -4.69
N THR A 69 -10.32 2.04 -3.65
CA THR A 69 -11.37 1.85 -2.64
C THR A 69 -12.30 3.04 -2.49
N ASN A 70 -11.92 4.18 -3.03
CA ASN A 70 -12.61 5.45 -2.82
C ASN A 70 -12.63 5.87 -1.35
N GLU A 71 -11.67 5.36 -0.57
CA GLU A 71 -11.49 5.70 0.83
C GLU A 71 -10.05 6.10 1.07
N GLU A 72 -9.83 6.90 2.10
CA GLU A 72 -8.49 7.34 2.43
C GLU A 72 -7.78 6.30 3.30
N LEU A 73 -6.51 6.07 3.00
CA LEU A 73 -5.68 5.20 3.81
C LEU A 73 -5.15 6.03 4.98
N ASN A 74 -5.53 5.64 6.18
CA ASN A 74 -5.11 6.37 7.38
C ASN A 74 -3.71 5.95 7.79
N TYR A 75 -2.88 6.95 8.04
CA TYR A 75 -1.53 6.74 8.57
C TYR A 75 -1.49 7.32 9.98
N THR A 76 -1.24 6.48 10.96
CA THR A 76 -1.16 6.88 12.37
C THR A 76 0.29 6.76 12.82
N PRO A 77 1.04 7.88 12.84
CA PRO A 77 2.47 7.85 13.22
C PRO A 77 2.72 7.47 14.66
#